data_560fb8174018da68ec5c1a96eb819f30
#
_entry.id   560fb8174018da68ec5c1a96eb819f30
#
_cell.length_a   1.000
_cell.length_b   1.000
_cell.length_c   1.000
_cell.angle_alpha   90.00
_cell.angle_beta   90.00
_cell.angle_gamma   90.00
#
_symmetry.space_group_name_H-M   'P 1'
#
loop_
_entity.id
_entity.type
_entity.pdbx_description
1 polymer ?
#
loop_
_entity_poly.entity_id
_entity_poly.type
_entity_poly.pdbx_seq_one_letter_code
_entity_poly.pdbx_strand_id
1 'polypeptide(L)'
;MQTMRSSLSGYSPIWINTRMQLLYIHEKGLGDNQPIFSRMAPNSRALFIWDDAYFKKRNYSLKRLVFIYETLTTMPVEIVHGKTLDIVKEIAPKKVMTPYTSDLELRRLMSETFKDFELEFVYPKAFVHINDEFNFTRFFKYWNKAKKTAFHSETK
;
A
#
# COMPACT_ATOMS: atom_id res chain seq x y z
N MET A 1 15.13 46.80 -28.48
CA MET A 1 14.68 46.15 -27.23
C MET A 1 14.15 44.78 -27.57
N GLN A 2 14.97 43.73 -27.45
CA GLN A 2 14.58 42.37 -27.70
C GLN A 2 14.38 41.70 -26.35
N THR A 3 13.16 41.29 -26.05
CA THR A 3 12.78 40.53 -24.87
C THR A 3 13.22 39.06 -25.06
N MET A 4 14.24 38.63 -24.34
CA MET A 4 14.61 37.22 -24.23
C MET A 4 13.50 36.46 -23.51
N ARG A 5 12.77 35.63 -24.23
CA ARG A 5 11.96 34.55 -23.67
C ARG A 5 12.87 33.36 -23.41
N SER A 6 13.20 33.12 -22.14
CA SER A 6 13.82 31.87 -21.71
C SER A 6 12.81 30.75 -21.79
N SER A 7 12.89 29.93 -22.82
CA SER A 7 12.17 28.67 -22.93
C SER A 7 12.85 27.63 -22.05
N LEU A 8 12.33 27.41 -20.85
CA LEU A 8 12.57 26.18 -20.09
C LEU A 8 11.69 25.07 -20.68
N SER A 9 12.04 24.68 -21.90
CA SER A 9 11.50 23.50 -22.56
C SER A 9 12.51 22.38 -22.43
N GLY A 10 12.21 21.30 -21.69
CA GLY A 10 13.03 20.12 -21.73
C GLY A 10 12.92 19.11 -20.62
N TYR A 11 12.09 19.29 -19.62
CA TYR A 11 11.73 18.21 -18.70
C TYR A 11 10.27 17.78 -18.96
N SER A 12 10.09 16.87 -19.90
CA SER A 12 8.88 16.05 -19.89
C SER A 12 8.92 15.23 -18.61
N PRO A 13 7.94 15.34 -17.72
CA PRO A 13 7.88 14.46 -16.57
C PRO A 13 7.77 13.03 -17.09
N ILE A 14 8.78 12.23 -16.84
CA ILE A 14 8.93 10.81 -17.23
C ILE A 14 7.78 9.93 -16.68
N TRP A 15 6.81 10.54 -16.02
CA TRP A 15 5.80 9.93 -15.16
C TRP A 15 4.42 9.73 -15.80
N ILE A 16 4.13 10.31 -16.96
CA ILE A 16 2.80 10.21 -17.56
C ILE A 16 2.72 8.96 -18.43
N ASN A 17 2.66 7.80 -17.80
CA ASN A 17 2.18 6.60 -18.47
C ASN A 17 0.73 6.35 -18.03
N THR A 18 -0.24 6.79 -18.83
CA THR A 18 -1.69 6.69 -18.58
C THR A 18 -2.22 5.25 -18.40
N ARG A 19 -1.33 4.24 -18.40
CA ARG A 19 -1.64 2.82 -18.16
C ARG A 19 -0.90 2.25 -16.94
N MET A 20 -0.26 3.11 -16.13
CA MET A 20 0.53 2.64 -14.99
C MET A 20 -0.35 2.15 -13.85
N GLN A 21 0.05 1.04 -13.25
CA GLN A 21 -0.50 0.51 -12.01
C GLN A 21 0.36 0.98 -10.84
N LEU A 22 -0.25 1.61 -9.86
CA LEU A 22 0.41 2.04 -8.63
C LEU A 22 0.15 1.03 -7.52
N LEU A 23 1.21 0.48 -6.93
CA LEU A 23 1.15 -0.26 -5.69
C LEU A 23 1.43 0.73 -4.55
N TYR A 24 0.36 1.19 -3.90
CA TYR A 24 0.47 2.09 -2.75
C TYR A 24 0.66 1.28 -1.47
N ILE A 25 1.85 1.36 -0.89
CA ILE A 25 2.19 0.68 0.37
C ILE A 25 1.96 1.66 1.53
N HIS A 26 1.30 1.19 2.58
CA HIS A 26 1.06 1.95 3.80
C HIS A 26 1.70 1.25 5.02
N GLU A 27 1.81 1.94 6.14
CA GLU A 27 2.53 1.49 7.33
C GLU A 27 1.92 0.28 8.08
N LYS A 28 0.73 -0.17 7.66
CA LYS A 28 0.11 -1.42 8.15
C LYS A 28 0.29 -2.59 7.17
N GLY A 29 0.84 -2.32 5.99
CA GLY A 29 1.11 -3.30 4.96
C GLY A 29 2.60 -3.49 4.68
N LEU A 30 3.45 -3.32 5.70
CA LEU A 30 4.89 -3.51 5.59
C LEU A 30 5.26 -5.00 5.53
N GLY A 31 6.35 -5.31 4.82
CA GLY A 31 6.91 -6.64 4.64
C GLY A 31 7.10 -6.99 3.17
N ASP A 32 8.21 -7.65 2.85
CA ASP A 32 8.60 -8.06 1.50
C ASP A 32 7.75 -9.20 0.95
N ASN A 33 7.15 -10.00 1.84
CA ASN A 33 6.30 -11.15 1.52
C ASN A 33 4.82 -10.80 1.28
N GLN A 34 4.49 -9.50 1.18
CA GLN A 34 3.11 -9.09 0.90
C GLN A 34 2.63 -9.57 -0.47
N PRO A 35 1.41 -10.16 -0.57
CA PRO A 35 0.87 -10.67 -1.84
C PRO A 35 0.76 -9.61 -2.95
N ILE A 36 0.75 -8.34 -2.60
CA ILE A 36 0.69 -7.25 -3.57
C ILE A 36 1.89 -7.25 -4.52
N PHE A 37 3.08 -7.65 -4.05
CA PHE A 37 4.28 -7.68 -4.90
C PHE A 37 4.23 -8.75 -5.99
N SER A 38 3.53 -9.87 -5.75
CA SER A 38 3.32 -10.89 -6.78
C SER A 38 2.39 -10.45 -7.92
N ARG A 39 1.71 -9.31 -7.74
CA ARG A 39 0.80 -8.72 -8.73
C ARG A 39 1.40 -7.54 -9.51
N MET A 40 2.70 -7.29 -9.33
CA MET A 40 3.39 -6.25 -10.10
C MET A 40 3.41 -6.60 -11.58
N ALA A 41 2.85 -5.70 -12.40
CA ALA A 41 3.01 -5.74 -13.85
C ALA A 41 4.30 -5.01 -14.26
N PRO A 42 4.84 -5.21 -15.49
CA PRO A 42 6.06 -4.55 -15.94
C PRO A 42 6.03 -3.02 -15.88
N ASN A 43 4.85 -2.43 -15.94
CA ASN A 43 4.62 -0.98 -15.85
C ASN A 43 4.08 -0.54 -14.49
N SER A 44 4.28 -1.35 -13.45
CA SER A 44 3.86 -1.02 -12.08
C SER A 44 4.98 -0.29 -11.33
N ARG A 45 4.59 0.58 -10.40
CA ARG A 45 5.49 1.18 -9.39
C ARG A 45 4.96 0.88 -8.00
N ALA A 46 5.85 0.45 -7.12
CA ALA A 46 5.54 0.29 -5.70
C ALA A 46 6.06 1.52 -4.95
N LEU A 47 5.14 2.29 -4.35
CA LEU A 47 5.47 3.50 -3.63
C LEU A 47 4.99 3.44 -2.19
N PHE A 48 5.84 3.95 -1.31
CA PHE A 48 5.45 4.41 0.01
C PHE A 48 5.55 5.94 0.03
N ILE A 49 4.47 6.64 0.32
CA ILE A 49 4.48 8.10 0.39
C ILE A 49 4.65 8.52 1.84
N TRP A 50 5.79 9.16 2.10
CA TRP A 50 6.09 9.72 3.41
C TRP A 50 5.39 11.08 3.55
N ASP A 51 4.20 11.06 4.14
CA ASP A 51 3.34 12.23 4.34
C ASP A 51 3.41 12.69 5.80
N ASP A 52 4.16 13.77 6.06
CA ASP A 52 4.37 14.28 7.41
C ASP A 52 3.06 14.72 8.08
N ALA A 53 2.13 15.27 7.30
CA ALA A 53 0.84 15.70 7.82
C ALA A 53 0.01 14.50 8.27
N TYR A 54 0.06 13.41 7.52
CA TYR A 54 -0.57 12.14 7.88
C TYR A 54 0.01 11.59 9.18
N PHE A 55 1.34 11.46 9.29
CA PHE A 55 1.99 10.92 10.48
C PHE A 55 1.76 11.77 11.71
N LYS A 56 1.76 13.10 11.57
CA LYS A 56 1.44 14.02 12.63
C LYS A 56 0.00 13.85 13.13
N LYS A 57 -0.96 13.73 12.19
CA LYS A 57 -2.37 13.49 12.53
C LYS A 57 -2.55 12.15 13.26
N ARG A 58 -1.81 11.10 12.87
CA ARG A 58 -1.82 9.78 13.52
C ARG A 58 -1.05 9.73 14.84
N ASN A 59 -0.37 10.82 15.21
CA ASN A 59 0.43 10.96 16.43
C ASN A 59 1.44 9.81 16.61
N TYR A 60 2.16 9.43 15.53
CA TYR A 60 3.17 8.38 15.60
C TYR A 60 4.41 8.85 16.36
N SER A 61 4.89 8.02 17.29
CA SER A 61 6.13 8.25 18.00
C SER A 61 7.34 8.13 17.07
N LEU A 62 8.44 8.80 17.42
CA LEU A 62 9.70 8.70 16.68
C LEU A 62 10.15 7.23 16.50
N LYS A 63 10.04 6.41 17.54
CA LYS A 63 10.35 4.96 17.44
C LYS A 63 9.55 4.26 16.37
N ARG A 64 8.26 4.61 16.23
CA ARG A 64 7.40 4.03 15.19
C ARG A 64 7.82 4.50 13.80
N LEU A 65 8.16 5.76 13.64
CA LEU A 65 8.63 6.30 12.36
C LEU A 65 9.96 5.67 11.94
N VAL A 66 10.90 5.53 12.86
CA VAL A 66 12.18 4.84 12.61
C VAL A 66 11.93 3.40 12.16
N PHE A 67 11.10 2.65 12.88
CA PHE A 67 10.74 1.28 12.51
C PHE A 67 10.14 1.19 11.10
N ILE A 68 9.23 2.10 10.75
CA ILE A 68 8.62 2.16 9.40
C ILE A 68 9.71 2.38 8.37
N TYR A 69 10.57 3.39 8.57
CA TYR A 69 11.63 3.73 7.64
C TYR A 69 12.63 2.59 7.43
N GLU A 70 13.14 2.01 8.52
CA GLU A 70 14.08 0.87 8.47
C GLU A 70 13.45 -0.33 7.75
N THR A 71 12.18 -0.64 8.00
CA THR A 71 11.49 -1.72 7.29
C THR A 71 11.37 -1.42 5.79
N LEU A 72 11.03 -0.18 5.42
CA LEU A 72 10.92 0.23 4.02
C LEU A 72 12.23 0.10 3.25
N THR A 73 13.38 0.33 3.90
CA THR A 73 14.70 0.18 3.24
C THR A 73 15.03 -1.25 2.84
N THR A 74 14.33 -2.24 3.41
CA THR A 74 14.48 -3.65 3.05
C THR A 74 13.46 -4.13 2.01
N MET A 75 12.50 -3.29 1.64
CA MET A 75 11.41 -3.63 0.74
C MET A 75 11.66 -3.12 -0.69
N PRO A 76 11.12 -3.77 -1.74
CA PRO A 76 11.22 -3.31 -3.12
C PRO A 76 10.25 -2.16 -3.40
N VAL A 77 10.34 -1.05 -2.65
CA VAL A 77 9.46 0.12 -2.76
C VAL A 77 10.27 1.40 -2.87
N GLU A 78 9.74 2.34 -3.63
CA GLU A 78 10.28 3.71 -3.65
C GLU A 78 9.65 4.51 -2.50
N ILE A 79 10.47 5.26 -1.77
CA ILE A 79 9.99 6.17 -0.73
C ILE A 79 9.95 7.58 -1.31
N VAL A 80 8.77 8.17 -1.37
CA VAL A 80 8.57 9.52 -1.90
C VAL A 80 8.03 10.41 -0.78
N HIS A 81 8.67 11.56 -0.56
CA HIS A 81 8.24 12.52 0.46
C HIS A 81 7.28 13.55 -0.13
N GLY A 82 6.14 13.76 0.52
CA GLY A 82 5.17 14.78 0.17
C GLY A 82 3.73 14.41 0.56
N LYS A 83 2.77 15.25 0.11
CA LYS A 83 1.35 14.96 0.35
C LYS A 83 0.86 13.85 -0.55
N THR A 84 0.25 12.84 0.03
CA THR A 84 -0.23 11.64 -0.68
C THR A 84 -1.11 11.98 -1.88
N LEU A 85 -2.09 12.86 -1.69
CA LEU A 85 -3.03 13.23 -2.76
C LEU A 85 -2.34 13.93 -3.94
N ASP A 86 -1.40 14.84 -3.65
CA ASP A 86 -0.70 15.62 -4.68
C ASP A 86 0.18 14.71 -5.54
N ILE A 87 0.95 13.81 -4.88
CA ILE A 87 1.80 12.83 -5.56
C ILE A 87 0.97 11.87 -6.43
N VAL A 88 -0.14 11.34 -5.90
CA VAL A 88 -0.97 10.42 -6.66
C VAL A 88 -1.66 11.11 -7.85
N LYS A 89 -2.07 12.37 -7.70
CA LYS A 89 -2.60 13.16 -8.82
C LYS A 89 -1.57 13.43 -9.90
N GLU A 90 -0.32 13.71 -9.51
CA GLU A 90 0.79 13.90 -10.45
C GLU A 90 1.11 12.63 -11.23
N ILE A 91 1.15 11.49 -10.53
CA ILE A 91 1.36 10.17 -11.14
C ILE A 91 0.20 9.78 -12.07
N ALA A 92 -1.03 10.17 -11.72
CA ALA A 92 -2.27 9.86 -12.43
C ALA A 92 -2.38 8.36 -12.83
N PRO A 93 -2.28 7.40 -11.88
CA PRO A 93 -2.31 5.99 -12.20
C PRO A 93 -3.69 5.58 -12.73
N LYS A 94 -3.73 4.59 -13.62
CA LYS A 94 -5.01 3.99 -14.03
C LYS A 94 -5.65 3.22 -12.89
N LYS A 95 -4.82 2.51 -12.10
CA LYS A 95 -5.26 1.66 -11.01
C LYS A 95 -4.32 1.81 -9.83
N VAL A 96 -4.90 1.88 -8.63
CA VAL A 96 -4.19 1.85 -7.35
C VAL A 96 -4.49 0.52 -6.66
N MET A 97 -3.46 -0.22 -6.32
CA MET A 97 -3.55 -1.41 -5.48
C MET A 97 -2.91 -1.09 -4.14
N THR A 98 -3.48 -1.61 -3.06
CA THR A 98 -2.95 -1.40 -1.71
C THR A 98 -3.17 -2.65 -0.85
N PRO A 99 -2.27 -2.99 0.09
CA PRO A 99 -2.52 -4.08 1.01
C PRO A 99 -3.80 -3.85 1.82
N TYR A 100 -4.58 -4.90 2.02
CA TYR A 100 -5.72 -4.81 2.93
C TYR A 100 -5.26 -4.56 4.36
N THR A 101 -6.00 -3.75 5.10
CA THR A 101 -5.81 -3.52 6.53
C THR A 101 -7.13 -3.59 7.27
N SER A 102 -7.11 -4.10 8.50
CA SER A 102 -8.26 -4.07 9.42
C SER A 102 -8.48 -2.69 10.06
N ASP A 103 -7.54 -1.75 9.91
CA ASP A 103 -7.66 -0.38 10.39
C ASP A 103 -8.72 0.37 9.58
N LEU A 104 -9.90 0.55 10.17
CA LEU A 104 -11.05 1.19 9.53
C LEU A 104 -10.80 2.64 9.14
N GLU A 105 -10.06 3.38 9.97
CA GLU A 105 -9.75 4.77 9.72
C GLU A 105 -8.84 4.90 8.51
N LEU A 106 -7.79 4.06 8.44
CA LEU A 106 -6.88 4.04 7.31
C LEU A 106 -7.60 3.62 6.02
N ARG A 107 -8.48 2.61 6.07
CA ARG A 107 -9.27 2.20 4.89
C ARG A 107 -10.18 3.33 4.38
N ARG A 108 -10.86 4.04 5.27
CA ARG A 108 -11.68 5.20 4.90
C ARG A 108 -10.84 6.29 4.26
N LEU A 109 -9.71 6.62 4.89
CA LEU A 109 -8.78 7.62 4.36
C LEU A 109 -8.29 7.23 2.95
N MET A 110 -7.89 5.97 2.72
CA MET A 110 -7.48 5.51 1.39
C MET A 110 -8.63 5.58 0.39
N SER A 111 -9.84 5.14 0.77
CA SER A 111 -11.01 5.21 -0.11
C SER A 111 -11.37 6.66 -0.49
N GLU A 112 -11.22 7.61 0.41
CA GLU A 112 -11.42 9.03 0.15
C GLU A 112 -10.31 9.62 -0.73
N THR A 113 -9.05 9.29 -0.42
CA THR A 113 -7.88 9.80 -1.15
C THR A 113 -7.85 9.30 -2.59
N PHE A 114 -8.23 8.05 -2.82
CA PHE A 114 -8.18 7.38 -4.13
C PHE A 114 -9.55 7.27 -4.82
N LYS A 115 -10.56 8.03 -4.38
CA LYS A 115 -11.93 7.96 -4.92
C LYS A 115 -12.06 8.19 -6.43
N ASP A 116 -11.12 8.93 -7.03
CA ASP A 116 -11.09 9.25 -8.46
C ASP A 116 -10.30 8.21 -9.28
N PHE A 117 -9.80 7.15 -8.64
CA PHE A 117 -9.01 6.09 -9.23
C PHE A 117 -9.67 4.71 -9.00
N GLU A 118 -9.34 3.75 -9.84
CA GLU A 118 -9.71 2.35 -9.58
C GLU A 118 -8.88 1.84 -8.39
N LEU A 119 -9.50 1.70 -7.21
CA LEU A 119 -8.84 1.23 -5.98
C LEU A 119 -9.14 -0.25 -5.73
N GLU A 120 -8.09 -1.05 -5.57
CA GLU A 120 -8.17 -2.47 -5.19
C GLU A 120 -7.42 -2.73 -3.88
N PHE A 121 -8.09 -3.38 -2.92
CA PHE A 121 -7.45 -3.91 -1.72
C PHE A 121 -6.98 -5.35 -1.96
N VAL A 122 -5.68 -5.58 -1.77
CA VAL A 122 -5.07 -6.91 -1.91
C VAL A 122 -5.05 -7.59 -0.55
N TYR A 123 -5.81 -8.67 -0.43
CA TYR A 123 -5.92 -9.41 0.82
C TYR A 123 -4.71 -10.34 1.03
N PRO A 124 -4.19 -10.45 2.27
CA PRO A 124 -3.18 -11.45 2.60
C PRO A 124 -3.75 -12.86 2.43
N LYS A 125 -2.88 -13.84 2.24
CA LYS A 125 -3.29 -15.25 2.30
C LYS A 125 -3.91 -15.51 3.67
N ALA A 126 -5.04 -16.21 3.70
CA ALA A 126 -5.66 -16.61 4.94
C ALA A 126 -4.71 -17.55 5.71
N PHE A 127 -4.46 -17.23 6.98
CA PHE A 127 -3.65 -18.09 7.86
C PHE A 127 -4.28 -19.47 8.07
N VAL A 128 -5.62 -19.50 8.07
CA VAL A 128 -6.41 -20.72 8.22
C VAL A 128 -7.60 -20.67 7.27
N HIS A 129 -7.82 -21.74 6.51
CA HIS A 129 -9.03 -21.92 5.72
C HIS A 129 -10.04 -22.72 6.51
N ILE A 130 -11.17 -22.09 6.85
CA ILE A 130 -12.30 -22.76 7.50
C ILE A 130 -13.48 -22.66 6.54
N ASN A 131 -13.88 -23.82 5.97
CA ASN A 131 -14.85 -23.91 4.87
C ASN A 131 -16.32 -23.81 5.31
N ASP A 132 -16.62 -23.49 6.56
CA ASP A 132 -17.99 -23.46 7.06
C ASP A 132 -18.44 -22.05 7.42
N GLU A 133 -19.72 -21.74 7.23
CA GLU A 133 -20.44 -20.67 7.90
C GLU A 133 -20.47 -20.91 9.42
N PHE A 134 -19.34 -20.64 10.05
CA PHE A 134 -19.14 -20.98 11.44
C PHE A 134 -19.34 -19.75 12.32
N ASN A 135 -20.27 -19.85 13.27
CA ASN A 135 -20.42 -18.82 14.28
C ASN A 135 -19.28 -18.91 15.32
N PHE A 136 -18.28 -18.03 15.18
CA PHE A 136 -17.10 -17.94 16.03
C PHE A 136 -17.35 -17.22 17.36
N THR A 137 -18.46 -17.48 18.01
CA THR A 137 -18.81 -16.85 19.30
C THR A 137 -17.84 -17.19 20.45
N ARG A 138 -17.04 -18.24 20.31
CA ARG A 138 -16.08 -18.68 21.35
C ARG A 138 -14.74 -19.04 20.72
N PHE A 139 -13.65 -18.51 21.29
CA PHE A 139 -12.28 -18.77 20.83
C PHE A 139 -11.95 -20.27 20.70
N PHE A 140 -12.29 -21.10 21.67
CA PHE A 140 -12.00 -22.54 21.62
C PHE A 140 -12.70 -23.28 20.49
N LYS A 141 -13.88 -22.86 20.09
CA LYS A 141 -14.56 -23.43 18.90
C LYS A 141 -13.78 -23.12 17.64
N TYR A 142 -13.33 -21.88 17.49
CA TYR A 142 -12.45 -21.47 16.41
C TYR A 142 -11.13 -22.25 16.44
N TRP A 143 -10.43 -22.25 17.59
CA TRP A 143 -9.12 -22.88 17.75
C TRP A 143 -9.13 -24.37 17.45
N ASN A 144 -10.13 -25.11 17.90
CA ASN A 144 -10.23 -26.54 17.66
C ASN A 144 -10.37 -26.92 16.17
N LYS A 145 -10.90 -26.02 15.34
CA LYS A 145 -10.91 -26.18 13.87
C LYS A 145 -9.64 -25.64 13.24
N ALA A 146 -9.23 -24.44 13.62
CA ALA A 146 -8.08 -23.74 13.06
C ALA A 146 -6.76 -24.52 13.24
N LYS A 147 -6.51 -25.10 14.44
CA LYS A 147 -5.30 -25.84 14.74
C LYS A 147 -5.05 -27.04 13.82
N LYS A 148 -6.08 -27.58 13.18
CA LYS A 148 -5.94 -28.72 12.27
C LYS A 148 -5.27 -28.34 10.95
N THR A 149 -5.36 -27.07 10.54
CA THR A 149 -4.82 -26.54 9.30
C THR A 149 -3.72 -25.48 9.49
N ALA A 150 -3.67 -24.85 10.67
CA ALA A 150 -2.73 -23.77 10.96
C ALA A 150 -1.25 -24.20 10.97
N PHE A 151 -0.95 -25.48 11.22
CA PHE A 151 0.40 -26.02 11.34
C PHE A 151 0.75 -27.02 10.24
N HIS A 152 -0.10 -27.18 9.23
CA HIS A 152 0.31 -27.90 8.05
C HIS A 152 1.28 -27.04 7.25
N SER A 153 2.60 -27.24 7.47
CA SER A 153 3.60 -26.82 6.51
C SER A 153 3.29 -27.52 5.19
N GLU A 154 3.12 -26.74 4.13
CA GLU A 154 3.12 -27.28 2.77
C GLU A 154 4.46 -28.03 2.63
N THR A 155 4.45 -29.34 2.78
CA THR A 155 5.55 -30.20 2.37
C THR A 155 5.64 -30.06 0.86
N LYS A 156 6.69 -29.40 0.40
CA LYS A 156 7.04 -29.32 -1.01
C LYS A 156 7.39 -30.70 -1.55
#